data_45026ea6fb31b1fb802158210e4d0757
#
_entry.id   45026ea6fb31b1fb802158210e4d0757
#
_cell.length_a   1.000
_cell.length_b   1.000
_cell.length_c   1.000
_cell.angle_alpha   90.00
_cell.angle_beta   90.00
_cell.angle_gamma   90.00
#
_symmetry.space_group_name_H-M   'P 1'
#
loop_
_entity.id
_entity.type
_entity.pdbx_description
1 polymer ?
#
loop_
_entity_poly.entity_id
_entity_poly.type
_entity_poly.pdbx_seq_one_letter_code
_entity_poly.pdbx_strand_id
1 'polypeptide(L)'
;MKPTQLLLSLFASLCVLCGQLNAAPKPNVLLICVDDLKPVLGCYGDKLVKSPNIDRLAGRSVQFDRAFCNQAVCSPSRNSLLTGLRPQTLGIYDLGTNFRRARPDAVTLPQLFKQSGWRTEGMGKIFHVGHGNTNDPASWSTPYWTANVVAYALPESKAKSGLTREEALFSNKSAKDLPRGAAYESADVADNTYPDGALADHAIERLRAAKEKPAEPFFLAVGFVKPHLPFVAPKKYWDLYDRASFKLAELRTAPDGAPSYAPQSGGELRQYSGIPESGPIPDDLQRTLLHGYHAAVSYMDAQLGRVLAELDQLGLAQNTIIVLWGDHGWHLGDHGIWCKHTNYEQAARIPLLVAAPGAKAGAKSGSLVETVDIYPTLAELAGLPAPAGLDGRSFVPTLRDPAAPTKDHAIHVYPRNAPGKGPVIGRAIRTERHRLVEWKKIGEPTATAELELYDYEADPLERKNLAASQPEVVAKLRALLAKHPEAKPQISNAAPAPKPADAKPKQDRNAMFDSRDKNQDGKLSREEFLANQPDPDQASARFPQFDTNNDGVLSREEFVTSGKGK
;
A
#
# COMPACT_ATOMS: atom_id res chain seq x y z
N MET A 1 -59.97 33.47 29.99
CA MET A 1 -58.61 33.15 29.54
C MET A 1 -58.35 33.96 28.28
N LYS A 2 -57.32 34.77 28.26
CA LYS A 2 -57.05 35.73 27.18
C LYS A 2 -56.46 34.97 25.96
N PRO A 3 -56.85 35.32 24.73
CA PRO A 3 -56.41 34.60 23.50
C PRO A 3 -54.90 34.67 23.22
N THR A 4 -54.17 35.45 23.92
CA THR A 4 -52.70 35.62 23.77
C THR A 4 -51.85 34.48 24.36
N GLN A 5 -52.40 33.65 25.24
CA GLN A 5 -51.65 32.50 25.79
C GLN A 5 -51.72 31.24 24.93
N LEU A 6 -52.71 31.15 24.00
CA LEU A 6 -52.86 30.01 23.10
C LEU A 6 -51.92 30.08 21.89
N LEU A 7 -51.51 31.30 21.47
CA LEU A 7 -50.58 31.50 20.36
C LEU A 7 -49.10 31.24 20.72
N LEU A 8 -48.70 31.47 22.01
CA LEU A 8 -47.32 31.17 22.43
C LEU A 8 -47.04 29.67 22.59
N SER A 9 -48.07 28.85 22.91
CA SER A 9 -47.92 27.39 23.03
C SER A 9 -47.83 26.68 21.68
N LEU A 10 -48.42 27.22 20.60
CA LEU A 10 -48.28 26.67 19.26
C LEU A 10 -46.90 27.00 18.61
N PHE A 11 -46.31 28.15 18.92
CA PHE A 11 -45.01 28.53 18.40
C PHE A 11 -43.87 27.74 19.07
N ALA A 12 -44.00 27.41 20.36
CA ALA A 12 -43.02 26.61 21.08
C ALA A 12 -43.00 25.13 20.60
N SER A 13 -44.15 24.57 20.19
CA SER A 13 -44.25 23.22 19.64
C SER A 13 -43.74 23.11 18.18
N LEU A 14 -43.80 24.20 17.40
CA LEU A 14 -43.30 24.22 16.03
C LEU A 14 -41.77 24.35 15.95
N CYS A 15 -41.11 24.97 16.94
CA CYS A 15 -39.66 25.09 17.01
C CYS A 15 -38.95 23.78 17.42
N VAL A 16 -39.65 22.83 18.07
CA VAL A 16 -39.08 21.53 18.47
C VAL A 16 -39.11 20.54 17.32
N LEU A 17 -39.98 20.71 16.30
CA LEU A 17 -40.01 19.84 15.11
C LEU A 17 -39.01 20.23 13.99
N CYS A 18 -38.40 21.45 14.04
CA CYS A 18 -37.40 21.87 13.05
C CYS A 18 -35.94 21.53 13.45
N GLY A 19 -35.71 20.82 14.55
CA GLY A 19 -34.38 20.55 15.11
C GLY A 19 -33.72 19.19 14.75
N GLN A 20 -34.34 18.35 13.93
CA GLN A 20 -33.65 17.22 13.34
C GLN A 20 -33.27 17.55 11.90
N LEU A 21 -32.30 18.44 11.71
CA LEU A 21 -31.47 18.38 10.53
C LEU A 21 -30.82 16.99 10.54
N ASN A 22 -31.38 16.05 9.78
CA ASN A 22 -30.75 14.76 9.54
C ASN A 22 -29.36 15.05 9.00
N ALA A 23 -28.35 14.92 9.83
CA ALA A 23 -26.97 14.96 9.37
C ALA A 23 -26.88 13.95 8.22
N ALA A 24 -26.34 14.38 7.09
CA ALA A 24 -26.16 13.49 5.95
C ALA A 24 -25.48 12.19 6.43
N PRO A 25 -25.95 11.02 5.97
CA PRO A 25 -25.40 9.75 6.42
C PRO A 25 -23.89 9.74 6.15
N LYS A 26 -23.11 9.28 7.14
CA LYS A 26 -21.65 9.13 7.00
C LYS A 26 -21.37 8.26 5.76
N PRO A 27 -20.50 8.69 4.84
CA PRO A 27 -20.20 7.90 3.65
C PRO A 27 -19.38 6.66 4.02
N ASN A 28 -19.60 5.57 3.32
CA ASN A 28 -18.69 4.44 3.34
C ASN A 28 -17.43 4.77 2.55
N VAL A 29 -16.36 4.03 2.78
CA VAL A 29 -15.10 4.13 2.03
C VAL A 29 -14.71 2.75 1.50
N LEU A 30 -14.46 2.65 0.21
CA LEU A 30 -13.81 1.53 -0.46
C LEU A 30 -12.46 2.01 -0.99
N LEU A 31 -11.39 1.66 -0.29
CA LEU A 31 -10.02 1.97 -0.68
C LEU A 31 -9.41 0.77 -1.40
N ILE A 32 -9.19 0.92 -2.71
CA ILE A 32 -8.61 -0.10 -3.58
C ILE A 32 -7.15 0.25 -3.80
N CYS A 33 -6.24 -0.57 -3.27
CA CYS A 33 -4.80 -0.45 -3.47
C CYS A 33 -4.36 -1.51 -4.47
N VAL A 34 -3.56 -1.13 -5.46
CA VAL A 34 -3.04 -2.05 -6.48
C VAL A 34 -1.53 -1.94 -6.53
N ASP A 35 -0.85 -3.08 -6.46
CA ASP A 35 0.62 -3.16 -6.38
C ASP A 35 1.27 -3.16 -7.77
N ASP A 36 2.32 -2.35 -7.97
CA ASP A 36 3.07 -2.21 -9.24
C ASP A 36 2.22 -1.77 -10.45
N LEU A 37 1.08 -1.10 -10.25
CA LEU A 37 0.22 -0.68 -11.33
C LEU A 37 0.66 0.68 -11.91
N LYS A 38 1.29 0.66 -13.09
CA LYS A 38 1.50 1.89 -13.85
C LYS A 38 0.21 2.29 -14.62
N PRO A 39 0.05 3.54 -15.09
CA PRO A 39 -1.14 3.97 -15.82
C PRO A 39 -1.20 3.42 -17.27
N VAL A 40 -0.97 2.10 -17.44
CA VAL A 40 -1.22 1.31 -18.65
C VAL A 40 -2.62 0.73 -18.52
N LEU A 41 -3.63 1.58 -18.76
CA LEU A 41 -5.06 1.31 -18.61
C LEU A 41 -5.83 1.98 -19.73
N GLY A 42 -6.98 1.42 -20.13
CA GLY A 42 -7.81 1.97 -21.20
C GLY A 42 -8.22 3.43 -20.93
N CYS A 43 -8.66 3.74 -19.72
CA CYS A 43 -9.02 5.11 -19.32
C CYS A 43 -7.85 6.09 -19.37
N TYR A 44 -6.60 5.64 -19.23
CA TYR A 44 -5.37 6.45 -19.43
C TYR A 44 -4.86 6.46 -20.87
N GLY A 45 -5.59 5.84 -21.80
CA GLY A 45 -5.31 5.91 -23.24
C GLY A 45 -4.53 4.73 -23.81
N ASP A 46 -4.22 3.70 -23.00
CA ASP A 46 -3.65 2.48 -23.55
C ASP A 46 -4.70 1.71 -24.36
N LYS A 47 -4.32 1.32 -25.58
CA LYS A 47 -5.25 0.65 -26.52
C LYS A 47 -5.13 -0.88 -26.51
N LEU A 48 -4.07 -1.40 -25.89
CA LEU A 48 -3.78 -2.83 -25.91
C LEU A 48 -4.38 -3.52 -24.68
N VAL A 49 -4.21 -2.92 -23.49
CA VAL A 49 -4.65 -3.48 -22.22
C VAL A 49 -6.17 -3.69 -22.19
N LYS A 50 -6.61 -4.76 -21.55
CA LYS A 50 -8.04 -5.04 -21.31
C LYS A 50 -8.35 -4.76 -19.84
N SER A 51 -8.85 -3.55 -19.56
CA SER A 51 -9.21 -3.06 -18.21
C SER A 51 -10.65 -2.51 -18.14
N PRO A 52 -11.68 -3.24 -18.63
CA PRO A 52 -13.03 -2.69 -18.79
C PRO A 52 -13.68 -2.30 -17.47
N ASN A 53 -13.31 -2.90 -16.34
CA ASN A 53 -13.89 -2.59 -15.04
C ASN A 53 -13.30 -1.32 -14.43
N ILE A 54 -11.99 -1.11 -14.57
CA ILE A 54 -11.33 0.15 -14.19
C ILE A 54 -11.81 1.28 -15.09
N ASP A 55 -11.96 1.03 -16.38
CA ASP A 55 -12.47 2.02 -17.34
C ASP A 55 -13.92 2.44 -17.00
N ARG A 56 -14.77 1.48 -16.59
CA ARG A 56 -16.13 1.78 -16.08
C ARG A 56 -16.07 2.57 -14.76
N LEU A 57 -15.15 2.25 -13.84
CA LEU A 57 -14.94 3.02 -12.62
C LEU A 57 -14.52 4.45 -12.94
N ALA A 58 -13.62 4.65 -13.92
CA ALA A 58 -13.20 5.97 -14.37
C ALA A 58 -14.39 6.80 -14.89
N GLY A 59 -15.37 6.17 -15.56
CA GLY A 59 -16.58 6.84 -16.01
C GLY A 59 -17.46 7.43 -14.91
N ARG A 60 -17.27 7.02 -13.64
CA ARG A 60 -17.95 7.58 -12.46
C ARG A 60 -17.02 8.28 -11.48
N SER A 61 -15.75 8.43 -11.82
CA SER A 61 -14.69 9.03 -11.00
C SER A 61 -14.19 10.35 -11.59
N VAL A 62 -13.44 11.10 -10.78
CA VAL A 62 -12.44 12.03 -11.29
C VAL A 62 -11.14 11.24 -11.46
N GLN A 63 -10.62 11.23 -12.69
CA GLN A 63 -9.33 10.63 -13.04
C GLN A 63 -8.23 11.69 -12.94
N PHE A 64 -7.15 11.36 -12.23
CA PHE A 64 -5.97 12.24 -12.17
C PHE A 64 -4.90 11.77 -13.14
N ASP A 65 -4.60 12.59 -14.16
CA ASP A 65 -3.61 12.27 -15.18
C ASP A 65 -2.17 12.47 -14.68
N ARG A 66 -2.00 13.25 -13.60
CA ARG A 66 -0.70 13.60 -12.98
C ARG A 66 -0.68 13.29 -11.49
N ALA A 67 -0.94 12.04 -11.15
CA ALA A 67 -0.77 11.52 -9.79
C ALA A 67 0.59 10.86 -9.63
N PHE A 68 1.26 11.08 -8.48
CA PHE A 68 2.62 10.60 -8.24
C PHE A 68 2.73 9.94 -6.86
N CYS A 69 3.47 8.82 -6.80
CA CYS A 69 3.92 8.28 -5.53
C CYS A 69 5.06 9.13 -4.94
N ASN A 70 5.29 9.01 -3.64
CA ASN A 70 6.36 9.77 -2.98
C ASN A 70 7.71 9.02 -2.99
N GLN A 71 7.68 7.72 -3.23
CA GLN A 71 8.82 6.86 -3.52
C GLN A 71 8.35 5.61 -4.25
N ALA A 72 9.02 5.23 -5.31
CA ALA A 72 8.66 4.04 -6.09
C ALA A 72 9.16 2.74 -5.43
N VAL A 73 8.65 2.46 -4.23
CA VAL A 73 8.86 1.24 -3.43
C VAL A 73 7.61 1.00 -2.58
N CYS A 74 7.13 -0.23 -2.51
CA CYS A 74 5.86 -0.58 -1.89
C CYS A 74 5.72 -0.06 -0.45
N SER A 75 6.65 -0.38 0.49
CA SER A 75 6.54 0.04 1.89
C SER A 75 6.54 1.56 2.07
N PRO A 76 7.52 2.33 1.55
CA PRO A 76 7.51 3.78 1.67
C PRO A 76 6.29 4.45 1.05
N SER A 77 5.83 4.00 -0.13
CA SER A 77 4.64 4.55 -0.77
C SER A 77 3.37 4.27 0.03
N ARG A 78 3.21 3.03 0.52
CA ARG A 78 2.07 2.63 1.37
C ARG A 78 2.09 3.36 2.72
N ASN A 79 3.27 3.56 3.31
CA ASN A 79 3.41 4.39 4.50
C ASN A 79 2.95 5.84 4.22
N SER A 80 3.26 6.39 3.03
CA SER A 80 2.81 7.74 2.65
C SER A 80 1.29 7.83 2.56
N LEU A 81 0.62 6.84 1.94
CA LEU A 81 -0.85 6.75 1.90
C LEU A 81 -1.44 6.69 3.31
N LEU A 82 -0.90 5.81 4.14
CA LEU A 82 -1.52 5.42 5.40
C LEU A 82 -1.21 6.37 6.57
N THR A 83 -0.10 7.11 6.48
CA THR A 83 0.28 8.10 7.50
C THR A 83 0.12 9.56 7.07
N GLY A 84 -0.05 9.83 5.76
CA GLY A 84 -0.04 11.18 5.20
C GLY A 84 1.33 11.86 5.27
N LEU A 85 2.41 11.08 5.49
CA LEU A 85 3.78 11.58 5.65
C LEU A 85 4.69 11.03 4.55
N ARG A 86 5.53 11.89 3.97
CA ARG A 86 6.48 11.49 2.94
C ARG A 86 7.61 10.64 3.50
N PRO A 87 8.27 9.80 2.68
CA PRO A 87 9.40 8.99 3.11
C PRO A 87 10.53 9.78 3.76
N GLN A 88 10.86 10.98 3.23
CA GLN A 88 11.87 11.86 3.82
C GLN A 88 11.47 12.44 5.18
N THR A 89 10.18 12.61 5.44
CA THR A 89 9.66 13.03 6.75
C THR A 89 9.73 11.90 7.77
N LEU A 90 9.45 10.66 7.32
CA LEU A 90 9.54 9.46 8.14
C LEU A 90 10.99 9.01 8.36
N GLY A 91 11.89 9.20 7.39
CA GLY A 91 13.22 8.59 7.37
C GLY A 91 13.14 7.10 7.07
N ILE A 92 12.20 6.66 6.26
CA ILE A 92 11.99 5.25 5.89
C ILE A 92 11.98 5.14 4.38
N TYR A 93 12.99 4.44 3.82
CA TYR A 93 13.17 4.28 2.38
C TYR A 93 13.23 2.81 1.94
N ASP A 94 13.18 1.86 2.88
CA ASP A 94 13.30 0.43 2.68
C ASP A 94 11.96 -0.32 2.86
N LEU A 95 11.96 -1.62 2.61
CA LEU A 95 10.79 -2.49 2.74
C LEU A 95 10.57 -2.97 4.18
N GLY A 96 11.65 -3.12 4.95
CA GLY A 96 11.64 -3.84 6.23
C GLY A 96 11.29 -2.96 7.43
N THR A 97 11.44 -1.64 7.32
CA THR A 97 11.23 -0.74 8.45
C THR A 97 9.74 -0.41 8.65
N ASN A 98 9.19 -0.80 9.81
CA ASN A 98 7.82 -0.46 10.16
C ASN A 98 7.72 1.03 10.54
N PHE A 99 6.67 1.72 10.05
CA PHE A 99 6.46 3.15 10.28
C PHE A 99 6.26 3.51 11.76
N ARG A 100 5.77 2.58 12.59
CA ARG A 100 5.63 2.78 14.04
C ARG A 100 6.96 3.05 14.75
N ARG A 101 8.09 2.68 14.13
CA ARG A 101 9.42 3.04 14.66
C ARG A 101 9.73 4.52 14.50
N ALA A 102 9.27 5.13 13.40
CA ALA A 102 9.42 6.56 13.15
C ALA A 102 8.37 7.39 13.89
N ARG A 103 7.15 6.86 13.96
CA ARG A 103 5.97 7.51 14.50
C ARG A 103 5.12 6.50 15.29
N PRO A 104 5.48 6.18 16.54
CA PRO A 104 4.75 5.21 17.37
C PRO A 104 3.29 5.61 17.58
N ASP A 105 3.03 6.89 17.68
CA ASP A 105 1.76 7.55 17.95
C ASP A 105 0.98 7.99 16.69
N ALA A 106 1.49 7.69 15.49
CA ALA A 106 0.81 8.07 14.25
C ALA A 106 -0.62 7.50 14.22
N VAL A 107 -1.59 8.34 13.91
CA VAL A 107 -2.94 7.89 13.57
C VAL A 107 -2.96 7.58 12.08
N THR A 108 -3.07 6.31 11.72
CA THR A 108 -3.16 5.92 10.31
C THR A 108 -4.51 6.29 9.71
N LEU A 109 -4.58 6.37 8.39
CA LEU A 109 -5.83 6.69 7.69
C LEU A 109 -6.98 5.77 8.13
N PRO A 110 -6.90 4.42 8.10
CA PRO A 110 -7.98 3.59 8.62
C PRO A 110 -8.19 3.76 10.13
N GLN A 111 -7.12 4.02 10.91
CA GLN A 111 -7.25 4.27 12.35
C GLN A 111 -8.06 5.55 12.65
N LEU A 112 -7.91 6.62 11.85
CA LEU A 112 -8.73 7.83 11.96
C LEU A 112 -10.22 7.48 11.81
N PHE A 113 -10.58 6.72 10.78
CA PHE A 113 -11.95 6.28 10.54
C PHE A 113 -12.47 5.41 11.68
N LYS A 114 -11.67 4.44 12.16
CA LYS A 114 -12.01 3.59 13.30
C LYS A 114 -12.33 4.41 14.56
N GLN A 115 -11.46 5.36 14.89
CA GLN A 115 -11.65 6.26 16.05
C GLN A 115 -12.88 7.16 15.90
N SER A 116 -13.32 7.40 14.67
CA SER A 116 -14.48 8.24 14.34
C SER A 116 -15.77 7.44 14.15
N GLY A 117 -15.75 6.12 14.44
CA GLY A 117 -16.94 5.27 14.47
C GLY A 117 -17.25 4.56 13.15
N TRP A 118 -16.27 4.41 12.25
CA TRP A 118 -16.37 3.49 11.12
C TRP A 118 -15.88 2.10 11.51
N ARG A 119 -16.49 1.08 10.96
CA ARG A 119 -15.94 -0.27 10.99
C ARG A 119 -14.86 -0.37 9.94
N THR A 120 -13.61 -0.59 10.36
CA THR A 120 -12.44 -0.64 9.47
C THR A 120 -11.98 -2.08 9.26
N GLU A 121 -11.86 -2.48 8.01
CA GLU A 121 -11.41 -3.81 7.62
C GLU A 121 -10.33 -3.69 6.54
N GLY A 122 -9.25 -4.46 6.69
CA GLY A 122 -8.16 -4.51 5.74
C GLY A 122 -7.89 -5.93 5.25
N MET A 123 -7.62 -6.06 3.94
CA MET A 123 -7.35 -7.36 3.33
C MET A 123 -6.37 -7.25 2.17
N GLY A 124 -5.60 -8.31 1.94
CA GLY A 124 -4.60 -8.39 0.87
C GLY A 124 -3.36 -7.53 1.14
N LYS A 125 -2.95 -6.67 0.21
CA LYS A 125 -1.74 -5.85 0.34
C LYS A 125 -2.07 -4.37 0.56
N ILE A 126 -2.33 -3.97 1.82
CA ILE A 126 -2.54 -2.57 2.23
C ILE A 126 -1.26 -2.01 2.86
N PHE A 127 -0.82 -2.55 4.00
CA PHE A 127 0.55 -2.38 4.49
C PHE A 127 1.50 -3.30 3.73
N HIS A 128 2.77 -2.96 3.71
CA HIS A 128 3.78 -3.90 3.25
C HIS A 128 4.08 -4.89 4.39
N VAL A 129 3.72 -6.15 4.21
CA VAL A 129 4.07 -7.26 5.09
C VAL A 129 5.16 -8.08 4.41
N GLY A 130 6.16 -8.50 5.15
CA GLY A 130 7.34 -9.18 4.62
C GLY A 130 8.63 -8.38 4.85
N HIS A 131 9.76 -8.97 4.55
CA HIS A 131 11.08 -8.39 4.78
C HIS A 131 11.35 -7.95 6.24
N GLY A 132 10.64 -8.57 7.21
CA GLY A 132 10.68 -8.15 8.61
C GLY A 132 9.64 -7.11 9.00
N ASN A 133 8.87 -6.56 8.05
CA ASN A 133 7.79 -5.62 8.32
C ASN A 133 6.45 -6.34 8.57
N THR A 134 5.54 -5.66 9.25
CA THR A 134 4.26 -6.23 9.70
C THR A 134 3.09 -5.30 9.39
N ASN A 135 1.89 -5.86 9.43
CA ASN A 135 0.66 -5.11 9.43
C ASN A 135 0.51 -4.28 10.72
N ASP A 136 -0.41 -3.30 10.71
CA ASP A 136 -0.74 -2.45 11.86
C ASP A 136 -2.11 -2.81 12.46
N PRO A 137 -2.18 -3.61 13.54
CA PRO A 137 -3.46 -4.03 14.14
C PRO A 137 -4.31 -2.86 14.68
N ALA A 138 -3.68 -1.73 15.04
CA ALA A 138 -4.40 -0.56 15.54
C ALA A 138 -5.34 0.06 14.48
N SER A 139 -5.01 -0.13 13.21
CA SER A 139 -5.76 0.37 12.06
C SER A 139 -7.12 -0.31 11.86
N TRP A 140 -7.34 -1.53 12.38
CA TRP A 140 -8.45 -2.38 11.98
C TRP A 140 -9.41 -2.68 13.12
N SER A 141 -10.70 -2.81 12.81
CA SER A 141 -11.75 -3.24 13.74
C SER A 141 -11.85 -4.77 13.83
N THR A 142 -11.37 -5.47 12.81
CA THR A 142 -11.35 -6.94 12.71
C THR A 142 -9.93 -7.42 12.45
N PRO A 143 -9.61 -8.70 12.68
CA PRO A 143 -8.33 -9.26 12.25
C PRO A 143 -8.08 -9.01 10.76
N TYR A 144 -6.85 -8.62 10.43
CA TYR A 144 -6.45 -8.40 9.04
C TYR A 144 -6.47 -9.71 8.25
N TRP A 145 -7.07 -9.68 7.06
CA TRP A 145 -7.22 -10.89 6.26
C TRP A 145 -6.18 -10.95 5.13
N THR A 146 -5.62 -12.14 4.95
CA THR A 146 -4.76 -12.47 3.81
C THR A 146 -5.19 -13.80 3.22
N ALA A 147 -5.12 -13.92 1.88
CA ALA A 147 -5.45 -15.16 1.21
C ALA A 147 -4.47 -16.28 1.60
N ASN A 148 -5.02 -17.42 1.99
CA ASN A 148 -4.25 -18.65 2.24
C ASN A 148 -4.35 -19.57 1.01
N VAL A 149 -3.82 -19.11 -0.11
CA VAL A 149 -3.82 -19.81 -1.39
C VAL A 149 -2.42 -19.78 -2.01
N VAL A 150 -2.23 -20.55 -3.07
CA VAL A 150 -0.91 -20.70 -3.70
C VAL A 150 -0.51 -19.45 -4.51
N ALA A 151 0.77 -19.12 -4.50
CA ALA A 151 1.32 -18.09 -5.38
C ALA A 151 1.53 -18.60 -6.83
N TYR A 152 1.75 -19.90 -6.98
CA TYR A 152 1.89 -20.61 -8.27
C TYR A 152 1.05 -21.88 -8.26
N ALA A 153 0.34 -22.14 -9.34
CA ALA A 153 -0.44 -23.36 -9.54
C ALA A 153 0.42 -24.50 -10.13
N LEU A 154 1.31 -24.17 -11.09
CA LEU A 154 2.11 -25.16 -11.81
C LEU A 154 3.32 -25.63 -10.99
N PRO A 155 3.59 -26.95 -10.93
CA PRO A 155 4.74 -27.48 -10.20
C PRO A 155 6.09 -26.95 -10.69
N GLU A 156 6.24 -26.70 -11.98
CA GLU A 156 7.46 -26.17 -12.59
C GLU A 156 7.74 -24.71 -12.23
N SER A 157 6.71 -23.95 -11.88
CA SER A 157 6.84 -22.56 -11.40
C SER A 157 7.26 -22.50 -9.95
N LYS A 158 6.98 -23.57 -9.18
CA LYS A 158 7.30 -23.67 -7.76
C LYS A 158 8.75 -24.08 -7.55
N ALA A 159 9.27 -23.76 -6.38
CA ALA A 159 10.53 -24.35 -5.94
C ALA A 159 10.34 -25.81 -5.54
N LYS A 160 11.32 -26.67 -5.89
CA LYS A 160 11.32 -28.08 -5.50
C LYS A 160 11.28 -28.32 -3.98
N SER A 161 11.67 -27.35 -3.19
CA SER A 161 11.74 -27.38 -1.71
C SER A 161 10.50 -26.81 -1.00
N GLY A 162 9.39 -26.55 -1.67
CA GLY A 162 8.19 -25.96 -1.09
C GLY A 162 8.09 -24.46 -1.35
N LEU A 163 8.43 -23.60 -0.38
CA LEU A 163 8.35 -22.14 -0.57
C LEU A 163 9.39 -21.64 -1.59
N THR A 164 8.96 -20.73 -2.44
CA THR A 164 9.88 -19.89 -3.20
C THR A 164 10.45 -18.78 -2.31
N ARG A 165 11.50 -18.11 -2.78
CA ARG A 165 12.07 -16.95 -2.06
C ARG A 165 11.02 -15.86 -1.83
N GLU A 166 10.18 -15.58 -2.81
CA GLU A 166 9.14 -14.56 -2.69
C GLU A 166 8.08 -14.94 -1.65
N GLU A 167 7.61 -16.18 -1.66
CA GLU A 167 6.66 -16.67 -0.67
C GLU A 167 7.23 -16.60 0.76
N ALA A 168 8.51 -16.90 0.92
CA ALA A 168 9.19 -16.79 2.22
C ALA A 168 9.31 -15.34 2.68
N LEU A 169 9.70 -14.42 1.80
CA LEU A 169 9.82 -13.00 2.12
C LEU A 169 8.48 -12.39 2.55
N PHE A 170 7.40 -12.69 1.83
CA PHE A 170 6.06 -12.23 2.19
C PHE A 170 5.55 -12.85 3.50
N SER A 171 5.98 -14.06 3.82
CA SER A 171 5.62 -14.75 5.07
C SER A 171 6.56 -14.42 6.24
N ASN A 172 7.50 -13.48 6.09
CA ASN A 172 8.56 -13.16 7.06
C ASN A 172 9.41 -14.38 7.46
N LYS A 173 9.55 -15.36 6.57
CA LYS A 173 10.42 -16.53 6.76
C LYS A 173 11.80 -16.25 6.17
N SER A 174 12.80 -17.01 6.63
CA SER A 174 14.14 -16.94 6.04
C SER A 174 14.08 -17.34 4.56
N ALA A 175 14.72 -16.54 3.70
CA ALA A 175 14.73 -16.73 2.25
C ALA A 175 16.14 -16.88 1.66
N LYS A 176 17.19 -16.84 2.49
CA LYS A 176 18.57 -16.72 2.03
C LYS A 176 18.98 -17.82 1.05
N ASP A 177 18.57 -19.05 1.32
CA ASP A 177 18.95 -20.23 0.57
C ASP A 177 17.77 -20.83 -0.25
N LEU A 178 16.68 -20.09 -0.37
CA LEU A 178 15.53 -20.56 -1.13
C LEU A 178 15.69 -20.27 -2.63
N PRO A 179 15.26 -21.21 -3.51
CA PRO A 179 15.26 -21.00 -4.95
C PRO A 179 14.26 -19.91 -5.34
N ARG A 180 14.58 -19.24 -6.44
CA ARG A 180 13.67 -18.28 -7.09
C ARG A 180 12.54 -19.05 -7.78
N GLY A 181 11.31 -18.51 -7.71
CA GLY A 181 10.20 -18.99 -8.53
C GLY A 181 10.26 -18.48 -9.97
N ALA A 182 9.34 -18.91 -10.82
CA ALA A 182 9.19 -18.43 -12.18
C ALA A 182 8.76 -16.92 -12.19
N ALA A 183 9.27 -16.15 -13.15
CA ALA A 183 8.91 -14.74 -13.29
C ALA A 183 7.47 -14.52 -13.80
N TYR A 184 6.88 -15.54 -14.41
CA TYR A 184 5.50 -15.52 -14.93
C TYR A 184 4.92 -16.94 -14.96
N GLU A 185 3.58 -17.01 -14.96
CA GLU A 185 2.85 -18.28 -15.06
C GLU A 185 1.50 -18.05 -15.73
N SER A 186 1.13 -19.02 -16.60
CA SER A 186 -0.15 -19.09 -17.29
C SER A 186 -0.76 -20.47 -17.10
N ALA A 187 -1.47 -20.67 -15.98
CA ALA A 187 -2.13 -21.94 -15.67
C ALA A 187 -3.62 -21.91 -16.01
N ASP A 188 -4.17 -23.00 -16.51
CA ASP A 188 -5.61 -23.15 -16.73
C ASP A 188 -6.32 -23.53 -15.42
N VAL A 189 -6.62 -22.50 -14.65
CA VAL A 189 -7.19 -22.60 -13.29
C VAL A 189 -8.28 -21.56 -13.06
N ALA A 190 -9.08 -21.76 -12.02
CA ALA A 190 -10.08 -20.79 -11.56
C ALA A 190 -9.41 -19.52 -11.01
N ASP A 191 -10.13 -18.39 -11.04
CA ASP A 191 -9.61 -17.10 -10.57
C ASP A 191 -9.18 -17.14 -9.11
N ASN A 192 -9.95 -17.78 -8.25
CA ASN A 192 -9.69 -17.87 -6.81
C ASN A 192 -8.61 -18.91 -6.43
N THR A 193 -7.99 -19.57 -7.41
CA THR A 193 -6.76 -20.33 -7.19
C THR A 193 -5.62 -19.42 -6.73
N TYR A 194 -5.62 -18.15 -7.16
CA TYR A 194 -4.60 -17.16 -6.83
C TYR A 194 -5.11 -16.10 -5.84
N PRO A 195 -4.19 -15.38 -5.17
CA PRO A 195 -4.53 -14.46 -4.09
C PRO A 195 -5.59 -13.41 -4.42
N ASP A 196 -5.55 -12.79 -5.60
CA ASP A 196 -6.46 -11.69 -5.95
C ASP A 196 -7.90 -12.17 -6.20
N GLY A 197 -8.07 -13.39 -6.70
CA GLY A 197 -9.41 -13.99 -6.83
C GLY A 197 -10.02 -14.35 -5.48
N ALA A 198 -9.22 -14.97 -4.59
CA ALA A 198 -9.65 -15.24 -3.21
C ALA A 198 -9.92 -13.95 -2.42
N LEU A 199 -9.12 -12.90 -2.67
CA LEU A 199 -9.33 -11.56 -2.10
C LEU A 199 -10.68 -10.98 -2.52
N ALA A 200 -11.02 -11.09 -3.80
CA ALA A 200 -12.31 -10.60 -4.31
C ALA A 200 -13.49 -11.35 -3.68
N ASP A 201 -13.40 -12.68 -3.53
CA ASP A 201 -14.41 -13.49 -2.84
C ASP A 201 -14.62 -12.97 -1.41
N HIS A 202 -13.54 -12.77 -0.65
CA HIS A 202 -13.63 -12.26 0.71
C HIS A 202 -14.16 -10.81 0.77
N ALA A 203 -13.72 -9.93 -0.12
CA ALA A 203 -14.24 -8.55 -0.18
C ALA A 203 -15.77 -8.51 -0.42
N ILE A 204 -16.28 -9.40 -1.29
CA ILE A 204 -17.71 -9.56 -1.55
C ILE A 204 -18.47 -10.00 -0.28
N GLU A 205 -17.93 -10.98 0.45
CA GLU A 205 -18.51 -11.40 1.74
C GLU A 205 -18.59 -10.23 2.73
N ARG A 206 -17.55 -9.38 2.79
CA ARG A 206 -17.53 -8.24 3.70
C ARG A 206 -18.53 -7.15 3.30
N LEU A 207 -18.72 -6.91 1.99
CA LEU A 207 -19.74 -5.99 1.49
C LEU A 207 -21.15 -6.47 1.82
N ARG A 208 -21.43 -7.77 1.68
CA ARG A 208 -22.71 -8.38 2.09
C ARG A 208 -22.95 -8.21 3.59
N ALA A 209 -21.94 -8.51 4.41
CA ALA A 209 -22.02 -8.32 5.86
C ALA A 209 -22.21 -6.83 6.26
N ALA A 210 -21.65 -5.89 5.50
CA ALA A 210 -21.88 -4.46 5.72
C ALA A 210 -23.31 -4.05 5.37
N LYS A 211 -23.92 -4.64 4.33
CA LYS A 211 -25.32 -4.39 3.95
C LYS A 211 -26.30 -4.74 5.06
N GLU A 212 -26.00 -5.79 5.85
CA GLU A 212 -26.83 -6.20 7.00
C GLU A 212 -26.75 -5.21 8.18
N LYS A 213 -25.82 -4.25 8.12
CA LYS A 213 -25.59 -3.25 9.19
C LYS A 213 -25.60 -1.82 8.65
N PRO A 214 -26.71 -1.36 8.08
CA PRO A 214 -26.75 -0.08 7.35
C PRO A 214 -26.49 1.16 8.21
N ALA A 215 -26.60 1.04 9.54
CA ALA A 215 -26.29 2.13 10.48
C ALA A 215 -24.79 2.23 10.81
N GLU A 216 -23.98 1.21 10.47
CA GLU A 216 -22.55 1.16 10.74
C GLU A 216 -21.78 1.48 9.44
N PRO A 217 -21.22 2.70 9.26
CA PRO A 217 -20.43 3.00 8.07
C PRO A 217 -19.15 2.17 8.07
N PHE A 218 -18.73 1.73 6.88
CA PHE A 218 -17.50 0.94 6.76
C PHE A 218 -16.36 1.73 6.08
N PHE A 219 -15.13 1.37 6.45
CA PHE A 219 -13.91 1.65 5.72
C PHE A 219 -13.30 0.31 5.32
N LEU A 220 -13.49 -0.10 4.07
CA LEU A 220 -13.00 -1.36 3.53
C LEU A 220 -11.80 -1.09 2.64
N ALA A 221 -10.62 -1.61 3.04
CA ALA A 221 -9.39 -1.53 2.27
C ALA A 221 -9.09 -2.86 1.59
N VAL A 222 -9.10 -2.87 0.25
CA VAL A 222 -8.88 -4.06 -0.58
C VAL A 222 -7.59 -3.89 -1.36
N GLY A 223 -6.58 -4.71 -1.05
CA GLY A 223 -5.23 -4.61 -1.61
C GLY A 223 -4.91 -5.73 -2.58
N PHE A 224 -5.01 -5.48 -3.89
CA PHE A 224 -4.62 -6.41 -4.94
C PHE A 224 -3.10 -6.49 -5.06
N VAL A 225 -2.60 -7.70 -5.30
CA VAL A 225 -1.18 -7.97 -5.49
C VAL A 225 -0.77 -7.82 -6.96
N LYS A 226 -1.63 -8.23 -7.89
CA LYS A 226 -1.29 -8.11 -9.32
C LYS A 226 -1.50 -6.66 -9.79
N PRO A 227 -0.63 -6.16 -10.70
CA PRO A 227 0.37 -6.89 -11.51
C PRO A 227 1.78 -7.03 -10.92
N HIS A 228 1.99 -6.93 -9.61
CA HIS A 228 3.31 -7.22 -9.00
C HIS A 228 3.86 -8.59 -9.44
N LEU A 229 5.18 -8.66 -9.63
CA LEU A 229 5.90 -9.92 -9.89
C LEU A 229 5.58 -10.99 -8.82
N PRO A 230 5.58 -12.28 -9.18
CA PRO A 230 5.64 -12.81 -10.55
C PRO A 230 4.37 -12.48 -11.32
N PHE A 231 4.47 -12.35 -12.66
CA PHE A 231 3.31 -12.06 -13.52
C PHE A 231 2.44 -13.31 -13.69
N VAL A 232 1.71 -13.66 -12.66
CA VAL A 232 0.87 -14.87 -12.60
C VAL A 232 -0.58 -14.46 -12.79
N ALA A 233 -1.23 -15.11 -13.74
CA ALA A 233 -2.66 -14.97 -14.00
C ALA A 233 -3.22 -16.28 -14.60
N PRO A 234 -4.52 -16.62 -14.38
CA PRO A 234 -5.17 -17.71 -15.10
C PRO A 234 -5.04 -17.54 -16.61
N LYS A 235 -4.86 -18.68 -17.31
CA LYS A 235 -4.60 -18.73 -18.76
C LYS A 235 -5.58 -17.90 -19.59
N LYS A 236 -6.86 -17.86 -19.22
CA LYS A 236 -7.88 -17.07 -19.94
C LYS A 236 -7.55 -15.58 -20.06
N TYR A 237 -6.74 -15.00 -19.15
CA TYR A 237 -6.30 -13.60 -19.24
C TYR A 237 -5.08 -13.44 -20.13
N TRP A 238 -4.23 -14.46 -20.23
CA TRP A 238 -3.16 -14.51 -21.21
C TRP A 238 -3.73 -14.62 -22.64
N ASP A 239 -4.74 -15.43 -22.82
CA ASP A 239 -5.41 -15.65 -24.12
C ASP A 239 -6.11 -14.39 -24.67
N LEU A 240 -6.26 -13.32 -23.88
CA LEU A 240 -6.77 -12.03 -24.33
C LEU A 240 -5.81 -11.28 -25.27
N TYR A 241 -4.56 -11.71 -25.35
CA TYR A 241 -3.49 -11.00 -26.04
C TYR A 241 -2.72 -11.91 -27.00
N ASP A 242 -2.38 -11.36 -28.16
CA ASP A 242 -1.35 -11.93 -28.99
C ASP A 242 0.02 -11.40 -28.56
N ARG A 243 0.93 -12.30 -28.15
CA ARG A 243 2.29 -11.96 -27.71
C ARG A 243 3.07 -11.16 -28.76
N ALA A 244 2.84 -11.43 -30.06
CA ALA A 244 3.52 -10.76 -31.16
C ALA A 244 3.11 -9.27 -31.30
N SER A 245 1.94 -8.90 -30.78
CA SER A 245 1.44 -7.52 -30.81
C SER A 245 2.17 -6.56 -29.87
N PHE A 246 2.91 -7.07 -28.88
CA PHE A 246 3.60 -6.25 -27.91
C PHE A 246 4.82 -5.55 -28.52
N LYS A 247 4.79 -4.23 -28.51
CA LYS A 247 5.93 -3.40 -28.88
C LYS A 247 6.85 -3.22 -27.68
N LEU A 248 8.13 -3.39 -27.89
CA LEU A 248 9.15 -3.12 -26.88
C LEU A 248 9.26 -1.60 -26.62
N ALA A 249 9.76 -1.25 -25.44
CA ALA A 249 10.00 0.16 -25.09
C ALA A 249 10.87 0.84 -26.16
N GLU A 250 10.51 2.08 -26.50
CA GLU A 250 11.21 2.88 -27.50
C GLU A 250 12.61 3.28 -27.01
N LEU A 251 12.72 3.70 -25.74
CA LEU A 251 13.99 4.04 -25.09
C LEU A 251 14.39 2.90 -24.16
N ARG A 252 15.44 2.15 -24.50
CA ARG A 252 15.93 1.00 -23.75
C ARG A 252 17.34 1.20 -23.18
N THR A 253 17.75 2.44 -23.07
CA THR A 253 19.04 2.86 -22.47
C THR A 253 18.81 3.90 -21.40
N ALA A 254 19.77 4.05 -20.49
CA ALA A 254 19.76 5.16 -19.55
C ALA A 254 19.70 6.51 -20.27
N PRO A 255 19.14 7.56 -19.65
CA PRO A 255 19.16 8.91 -20.20
C PRO A 255 20.60 9.41 -20.41
N ASP A 256 20.84 10.06 -21.54
CA ASP A 256 22.13 10.69 -21.82
C ASP A 256 22.47 11.75 -20.79
N GLY A 257 23.66 11.68 -20.21
CA GLY A 257 24.14 12.64 -19.21
C GLY A 257 23.52 12.48 -17.79
N ALA A 258 22.74 11.42 -17.54
CA ALA A 258 22.32 11.08 -16.18
C ALA A 258 23.50 10.54 -15.38
N PRO A 259 23.54 10.75 -14.04
CA PRO A 259 24.50 10.06 -13.16
C PRO A 259 24.38 8.55 -13.35
N SER A 260 25.50 7.83 -13.43
CA SER A 260 25.52 6.39 -13.75
C SER A 260 24.74 5.51 -12.76
N TYR A 261 24.50 6.00 -11.56
CA TYR A 261 23.77 5.33 -10.51
C TYR A 261 22.26 5.70 -10.46
N ALA A 262 21.83 6.75 -11.19
CA ALA A 262 20.42 7.18 -11.20
C ALA A 262 19.48 6.12 -11.77
N PRO A 263 19.79 5.50 -12.93
CA PRO A 263 19.10 4.29 -13.37
C PRO A 263 19.43 3.11 -12.45
N GLN A 264 18.64 2.07 -12.48
CA GLN A 264 18.92 0.82 -11.77
C GLN A 264 19.40 -0.25 -12.74
N SER A 265 20.54 -0.86 -12.45
CA SER A 265 20.97 -2.12 -13.06
C SER A 265 20.51 -3.30 -12.19
N GLY A 266 19.89 -4.31 -12.77
CA GLY A 266 19.39 -5.47 -12.03
C GLY A 266 17.93 -5.30 -11.64
N GLY A 267 17.65 -5.19 -10.36
CA GLY A 267 16.30 -5.04 -9.85
C GLY A 267 15.60 -6.35 -9.54
N GLU A 268 14.32 -6.24 -9.20
CA GLU A 268 13.52 -7.34 -8.66
C GLU A 268 13.36 -8.49 -9.65
N LEU A 269 13.11 -8.20 -10.93
CA LEU A 269 12.91 -9.22 -11.96
C LEU A 269 14.08 -10.22 -12.04
N ARG A 270 15.32 -9.75 -11.86
CA ARG A 270 16.50 -10.60 -11.94
C ARG A 270 16.65 -11.60 -10.80
N GLN A 271 15.76 -11.55 -9.83
CA GLN A 271 15.69 -12.52 -8.74
C GLN A 271 14.84 -13.76 -9.11
N TYR A 272 14.17 -13.75 -10.26
CA TYR A 272 13.32 -14.85 -10.70
C TYR A 272 14.06 -15.81 -11.65
N SER A 273 13.66 -17.09 -11.61
CA SER A 273 14.23 -18.10 -12.50
C SER A 273 13.89 -17.83 -13.96
N GLY A 274 14.79 -18.21 -14.86
CA GLY A 274 14.63 -17.99 -16.30
C GLY A 274 14.93 -16.56 -16.78
N ILE A 275 15.34 -15.67 -15.88
CA ILE A 275 15.76 -14.30 -16.20
C ILE A 275 17.28 -14.20 -16.17
N PRO A 276 17.94 -13.60 -17.18
CA PRO A 276 19.39 -13.37 -17.17
C PRO A 276 19.82 -12.60 -15.93
N GLU A 277 20.88 -13.03 -15.25
CA GLU A 277 21.38 -12.37 -14.04
C GLU A 277 21.95 -10.97 -14.32
N SER A 278 22.49 -10.77 -15.52
CA SER A 278 23.09 -9.50 -15.98
C SER A 278 22.89 -9.32 -17.47
N GLY A 279 23.24 -8.13 -17.98
CA GLY A 279 23.13 -7.79 -19.40
C GLY A 279 21.69 -7.52 -19.88
N PRO A 280 21.48 -7.30 -21.17
CA PRO A 280 20.16 -7.03 -21.73
C PRO A 280 19.25 -8.25 -21.66
N ILE A 281 17.96 -8.02 -21.41
CA ILE A 281 16.93 -9.05 -21.50
C ILE A 281 16.60 -9.28 -22.98
N PRO A 282 16.63 -10.53 -23.49
CA PRO A 282 16.32 -10.81 -24.89
C PRO A 282 14.92 -10.31 -25.29
N ASP A 283 14.78 -9.82 -26.52
CA ASP A 283 13.54 -9.18 -27.03
C ASP A 283 12.32 -10.11 -26.92
N ASP A 284 12.49 -11.41 -27.17
CA ASP A 284 11.41 -12.39 -27.06
C ASP A 284 10.96 -12.57 -25.60
N LEU A 285 11.90 -12.59 -24.67
CA LEU A 285 11.59 -12.65 -23.24
C LEU A 285 10.92 -11.33 -22.77
N GLN A 286 11.35 -10.17 -23.28
CA GLN A 286 10.66 -8.91 -22.99
C GLN A 286 9.20 -8.93 -23.45
N ARG A 287 8.90 -9.48 -24.64
CA ARG A 287 7.51 -9.65 -25.10
C ARG A 287 6.71 -10.57 -24.20
N THR A 288 7.32 -11.66 -23.72
CA THR A 288 6.67 -12.56 -22.75
C THR A 288 6.36 -11.86 -21.42
N LEU A 289 7.29 -11.05 -20.93
CA LEU A 289 7.10 -10.27 -19.70
C LEU A 289 6.02 -9.18 -19.86
N LEU A 290 5.98 -8.49 -21.01
CA LEU A 290 4.90 -7.56 -21.35
C LEU A 290 3.55 -8.27 -21.38
N HIS A 291 3.48 -9.43 -22.04
CA HIS A 291 2.28 -10.27 -22.08
C HIS A 291 1.82 -10.62 -20.65
N GLY A 292 2.74 -11.13 -19.82
CA GLY A 292 2.46 -11.49 -18.44
C GLY A 292 1.97 -10.30 -17.58
N TYR A 293 2.59 -9.13 -17.72
CA TYR A 293 2.15 -7.93 -17.04
C TYR A 293 0.71 -7.54 -17.42
N HIS A 294 0.40 -7.52 -18.73
CA HIS A 294 -0.94 -7.17 -19.22
C HIS A 294 -1.99 -8.22 -18.82
N ALA A 295 -1.65 -9.51 -18.86
CA ALA A 295 -2.51 -10.58 -18.39
C ALA A 295 -2.80 -10.43 -16.88
N ALA A 296 -1.79 -10.08 -16.08
CA ALA A 296 -1.95 -9.83 -14.65
C ALA A 296 -2.81 -8.58 -14.36
N VAL A 297 -2.67 -7.50 -15.16
CA VAL A 297 -3.56 -6.33 -15.07
C VAL A 297 -5.01 -6.71 -15.38
N SER A 298 -5.25 -7.47 -16.47
CA SER A 298 -6.61 -7.89 -16.83
C SER A 298 -7.23 -8.85 -15.82
N TYR A 299 -6.43 -9.71 -15.21
CA TYR A 299 -6.88 -10.57 -14.13
C TYR A 299 -7.31 -9.74 -12.91
N MET A 300 -6.48 -8.83 -12.47
CA MET A 300 -6.79 -7.92 -11.35
C MET A 300 -8.02 -7.07 -11.66
N ASP A 301 -8.12 -6.50 -12.86
CA ASP A 301 -9.28 -5.73 -13.31
C ASP A 301 -10.58 -6.53 -13.21
N ALA A 302 -10.55 -7.81 -13.63
CA ALA A 302 -11.71 -8.68 -13.55
C ALA A 302 -12.12 -8.95 -12.09
N GLN A 303 -11.15 -9.18 -11.19
CA GLN A 303 -11.44 -9.40 -9.78
C GLN A 303 -11.99 -8.13 -9.10
N LEU A 304 -11.42 -6.98 -9.40
CA LEU A 304 -11.96 -5.68 -8.97
C LEU A 304 -13.38 -5.47 -9.51
N GLY A 305 -13.62 -5.85 -10.75
CA GLY A 305 -14.94 -5.78 -11.37
C GLY A 305 -16.03 -6.54 -10.61
N ARG A 306 -15.69 -7.71 -10.03
CA ARG A 306 -16.59 -8.49 -9.18
C ARG A 306 -16.93 -7.74 -7.90
N VAL A 307 -15.95 -7.14 -7.24
CA VAL A 307 -16.15 -6.35 -6.01
C VAL A 307 -17.01 -5.11 -6.28
N LEU A 308 -16.74 -4.39 -7.37
CA LEU A 308 -17.53 -3.21 -7.75
C LEU A 308 -18.98 -3.57 -8.15
N ALA A 309 -19.18 -4.68 -8.85
CA ALA A 309 -20.51 -5.16 -9.21
C ALA A 309 -21.32 -5.53 -7.96
N GLU A 310 -20.73 -6.18 -6.97
CA GLU A 310 -21.39 -6.47 -5.70
C GLU A 310 -21.77 -5.20 -4.93
N LEU A 311 -20.85 -4.21 -4.87
CA LEU A 311 -21.13 -2.92 -4.25
C LEU A 311 -22.35 -2.21 -4.90
N ASP A 312 -22.45 -2.29 -6.24
CA ASP A 312 -23.55 -1.73 -7.01
C ASP A 312 -24.87 -2.52 -6.76
N GLN A 313 -24.83 -3.84 -6.80
CA GLN A 313 -25.99 -4.72 -6.57
C GLN A 313 -26.58 -4.56 -5.16
N LEU A 314 -25.72 -4.35 -4.16
CA LEU A 314 -26.15 -4.09 -2.79
C LEU A 314 -26.70 -2.67 -2.58
N GLY A 315 -26.65 -1.80 -3.59
CA GLY A 315 -27.08 -0.40 -3.50
C GLY A 315 -26.22 0.45 -2.57
N LEU A 316 -24.96 0.04 -2.32
CA LEU A 316 -24.05 0.75 -1.42
C LEU A 316 -23.24 1.84 -2.13
N ALA A 317 -23.12 1.77 -3.45
CA ALA A 317 -22.23 2.62 -4.23
C ALA A 317 -22.56 4.13 -4.11
N GLN A 318 -23.85 4.51 -3.99
CA GLN A 318 -24.28 5.90 -3.95
C GLN A 318 -23.77 6.65 -2.72
N ASN A 319 -23.59 5.94 -1.59
CA ASN A 319 -23.05 6.50 -0.34
C ASN A 319 -21.67 5.96 -0.02
N THR A 320 -20.86 5.65 -1.05
CA THR A 320 -19.49 5.13 -0.87
C THR A 320 -18.49 6.01 -1.62
N ILE A 321 -17.46 6.45 -0.92
CA ILE A 321 -16.26 7.02 -1.52
C ILE A 321 -15.41 5.87 -2.01
N ILE A 322 -15.10 5.83 -3.31
CA ILE A 322 -14.27 4.79 -3.92
C ILE A 322 -12.96 5.44 -4.38
N VAL A 323 -11.84 4.92 -3.92
CA VAL A 323 -10.51 5.33 -4.36
C VAL A 323 -9.81 4.12 -4.96
N LEU A 324 -9.37 4.21 -6.21
CA LEU A 324 -8.41 3.30 -6.81
C LEU A 324 -7.06 4.00 -6.87
N TRP A 325 -6.04 3.39 -6.29
CA TRP A 325 -4.70 3.91 -6.17
C TRP A 325 -3.66 2.83 -6.49
N GLY A 326 -2.78 3.10 -7.47
CA GLY A 326 -1.56 2.32 -7.67
C GLY A 326 -0.47 2.82 -6.72
N ASP A 327 0.26 1.91 -6.06
CA ASP A 327 1.24 2.34 -5.05
C ASP A 327 2.49 2.97 -5.67
N HIS A 328 2.90 2.55 -6.84
CA HIS A 328 3.91 3.17 -7.73
C HIS A 328 3.77 2.61 -9.14
N GLY A 329 4.48 3.19 -10.09
CA GLY A 329 4.57 2.68 -11.45
C GLY A 329 5.59 1.54 -11.59
N TRP A 330 5.89 1.19 -12.84
CA TRP A 330 6.79 0.10 -13.21
C TRP A 330 7.44 0.39 -14.56
N HIS A 331 8.74 0.11 -14.72
CA HIS A 331 9.39 0.09 -16.01
C HIS A 331 9.13 -1.26 -16.71
N LEU A 332 8.67 -1.20 -17.94
CA LEU A 332 8.43 -2.35 -18.81
C LEU A 332 9.44 -2.41 -19.96
N GLY A 333 10.73 -2.28 -19.61
CA GLY A 333 11.83 -2.15 -20.56
C GLY A 333 12.24 -0.69 -20.82
N ASP A 334 11.44 0.28 -20.37
CA ASP A 334 11.78 1.70 -20.43
C ASP A 334 13.13 1.93 -19.71
N HIS A 335 14.02 2.72 -20.33
CA HIS A 335 15.39 2.95 -19.88
C HIS A 335 16.24 1.67 -19.69
N GLY A 336 15.83 0.55 -20.31
CA GLY A 336 16.45 -0.77 -20.11
C GLY A 336 16.15 -1.41 -18.74
N ILE A 337 15.16 -0.89 -18.01
CA ILE A 337 14.83 -1.26 -16.65
C ILE A 337 13.56 -2.14 -16.62
N TRP A 338 13.54 -3.14 -15.74
CA TRP A 338 12.40 -4.02 -15.46
C TRP A 338 12.14 -4.08 -13.95
N CYS A 339 11.82 -2.94 -13.38
CA CYS A 339 11.44 -2.75 -11.98
C CYS A 339 10.87 -1.34 -11.76
N LYS A 340 10.72 -0.91 -10.50
CA LYS A 340 10.23 0.41 -10.09
C LYS A 340 11.33 1.38 -9.67
N HIS A 341 12.12 1.06 -8.85
CA HIS A 341 13.20 1.66 -8.04
C HIS A 341 13.95 2.86 -8.66
N THR A 342 13.28 3.90 -9.15
CA THR A 342 13.88 5.10 -9.76
C THR A 342 13.09 6.37 -9.43
N ASN A 343 13.66 7.55 -9.77
CA ASN A 343 12.95 8.82 -9.78
C ASN A 343 12.26 9.11 -11.13
N TYR A 344 12.33 8.22 -12.12
CA TYR A 344 11.78 8.45 -13.46
C TYR A 344 10.24 8.36 -13.48
N GLU A 345 9.64 9.00 -14.49
CA GLU A 345 8.18 9.10 -14.65
C GLU A 345 7.50 7.72 -14.65
N GLN A 346 8.12 6.72 -15.31
CA GLN A 346 7.59 5.36 -15.42
C GLN A 346 7.35 4.68 -14.06
N ALA A 347 8.19 4.99 -13.08
CA ALA A 347 8.08 4.46 -11.71
C ALA A 347 7.32 5.39 -10.78
N ALA A 348 7.39 6.71 -10.99
CA ALA A 348 6.82 7.69 -10.08
C ALA A 348 5.32 8.00 -10.36
N ARG A 349 4.89 7.96 -11.64
CA ARG A 349 3.50 8.24 -12.02
C ARG A 349 2.61 7.03 -11.76
N ILE A 350 1.45 7.28 -11.15
CA ILE A 350 0.50 6.25 -10.71
C ILE A 350 -0.91 6.52 -11.25
N PRO A 351 -1.76 5.51 -11.45
CA PRO A 351 -3.19 5.72 -11.64
C PRO A 351 -3.83 6.12 -10.30
N LEU A 352 -4.73 7.11 -10.39
CA LEU A 352 -5.58 7.53 -9.27
C LEU A 352 -6.96 7.89 -9.81
N LEU A 353 -7.98 7.18 -9.34
CA LEU A 353 -9.39 7.41 -9.62
C LEU A 353 -10.13 7.63 -8.31
N VAL A 354 -10.94 8.69 -8.23
CA VAL A 354 -11.75 8.97 -7.03
C VAL A 354 -13.20 9.22 -7.43
N ALA A 355 -14.08 8.32 -7.00
CA ALA A 355 -15.54 8.51 -7.05
C ALA A 355 -16.04 8.85 -5.65
N ALA A 356 -16.77 9.94 -5.51
CA ALA A 356 -17.32 10.38 -4.23
C ALA A 356 -18.65 11.13 -4.44
N PRO A 357 -19.53 11.15 -3.44
CA PRO A 357 -20.70 12.02 -3.49
C PRO A 357 -20.30 13.49 -3.74
N GLY A 358 -20.89 14.11 -4.76
CA GLY A 358 -20.58 15.49 -5.16
C GLY A 358 -19.31 15.68 -6.00
N ALA A 359 -18.57 14.62 -6.32
CA ALA A 359 -17.49 14.67 -7.29
C ALA A 359 -18.02 14.68 -8.73
N LYS A 360 -17.25 15.28 -9.65
CA LYS A 360 -17.63 15.38 -11.09
C LYS A 360 -17.32 14.06 -11.82
N ALA A 361 -18.31 13.19 -11.88
CA ALA A 361 -18.18 11.88 -12.50
C ALA A 361 -17.70 11.95 -13.97
N GLY A 362 -16.79 11.03 -14.35
CA GLY A 362 -16.25 10.89 -15.70
C GLY A 362 -15.29 12.00 -16.13
N ALA A 363 -14.91 12.89 -15.21
CA ALA A 363 -14.00 13.98 -15.51
C ALA A 363 -12.53 13.57 -15.38
N LYS A 364 -11.66 14.26 -16.13
CA LYS A 364 -10.20 14.15 -16.02
C LYS A 364 -9.63 15.43 -15.45
N SER A 365 -8.63 15.31 -14.59
CA SER A 365 -7.89 16.43 -14.02
C SER A 365 -6.41 16.32 -14.35
N GLY A 366 -5.84 17.39 -14.88
CA GLY A 366 -4.40 17.57 -15.02
C GLY A 366 -3.72 18.12 -13.77
N SER A 367 -4.44 18.30 -12.66
CA SER A 367 -3.86 18.79 -11.41
C SER A 367 -2.84 17.81 -10.85
N LEU A 368 -1.73 18.35 -10.31
CA LEU A 368 -0.70 17.55 -9.66
C LEU A 368 -1.18 17.10 -8.28
N VAL A 369 -1.13 15.79 -8.02
CA VAL A 369 -1.45 15.18 -6.73
C VAL A 369 -0.40 14.15 -6.35
N GLU A 370 -0.24 13.93 -5.05
CA GLU A 370 0.68 12.96 -4.47
C GLU A 370 -0.06 11.91 -3.64
N THR A 371 0.54 10.76 -3.42
CA THR A 371 -0.01 9.73 -2.52
C THR A 371 -0.37 10.28 -1.14
N VAL A 372 0.46 11.14 -0.55
CA VAL A 372 0.17 11.76 0.78
C VAL A 372 -1.07 12.63 0.80
N ASP A 373 -1.57 13.08 -0.35
CA ASP A 373 -2.76 13.94 -0.45
C ASP A 373 -4.07 13.16 -0.26
N ILE A 374 -4.04 11.83 -0.43
CA ILE A 374 -5.21 10.97 -0.32
C ILE A 374 -5.74 10.97 1.13
N TYR A 375 -4.84 10.95 2.11
CA TYR A 375 -5.24 10.96 3.52
C TYR A 375 -6.11 12.19 3.88
N PRO A 376 -5.62 13.43 3.75
CA PRO A 376 -6.44 14.59 4.08
C PRO A 376 -7.69 14.72 3.20
N THR A 377 -7.67 14.23 1.97
CA THR A 377 -8.83 14.23 1.07
C THR A 377 -9.93 13.30 1.57
N LEU A 378 -9.59 12.08 1.97
CA LEU A 378 -10.57 11.13 2.51
C LEU A 378 -11.12 11.60 3.87
N ALA A 379 -10.28 12.20 4.72
CA ALA A 379 -10.74 12.81 5.95
C ALA A 379 -11.76 13.92 5.68
N GLU A 380 -11.47 14.85 4.75
CA GLU A 380 -12.38 15.95 4.40
C GLU A 380 -13.70 15.45 3.78
N LEU A 381 -13.63 14.47 2.85
CA LEU A 381 -14.83 13.88 2.24
C LEU A 381 -15.74 13.19 3.26
N ALA A 382 -15.17 12.66 4.33
CA ALA A 382 -15.91 12.01 5.41
C ALA A 382 -16.32 13.00 6.53
N GLY A 383 -15.99 14.28 6.40
CA GLY A 383 -16.25 15.29 7.43
C GLY A 383 -15.41 15.12 8.71
N LEU A 384 -14.24 14.49 8.60
CA LEU A 384 -13.35 14.21 9.72
C LEU A 384 -12.21 15.22 9.79
N PRO A 385 -11.80 15.67 11.00
CA PRO A 385 -10.62 16.49 11.15
C PRO A 385 -9.37 15.64 10.84
N ALA A 386 -8.59 16.04 9.85
CA ALA A 386 -7.30 15.42 9.58
C ALA A 386 -6.32 15.73 10.72
N PRO A 387 -5.44 14.76 11.11
CA PRO A 387 -4.39 15.03 12.08
C PRO A 387 -3.49 16.19 11.65
N ALA A 388 -2.98 16.94 12.61
CA ALA A 388 -2.02 18.01 12.35
C ALA A 388 -0.67 17.43 11.85
N GLY A 389 0.04 18.20 11.02
CA GLY A 389 1.39 17.86 10.58
C GLY A 389 1.47 16.83 9.45
N LEU A 390 0.37 16.57 8.73
CA LEU A 390 0.42 15.81 7.48
C LEU A 390 1.23 16.59 6.42
N ASP A 391 1.94 15.86 5.57
CA ASP A 391 2.66 16.45 4.42
C ASP A 391 1.74 16.66 3.20
N GLY A 392 0.59 15.98 3.18
CA GLY A 392 -0.38 16.03 2.10
C GLY A 392 -1.32 17.23 2.19
N ARG A 393 -1.95 17.53 1.05
CA ARG A 393 -2.99 18.57 0.93
C ARG A 393 -4.25 17.95 0.31
N SER A 394 -5.42 18.26 0.85
CA SER A 394 -6.68 17.78 0.28
C SER A 394 -6.91 18.34 -1.12
N PHE A 395 -7.36 17.45 -2.02
CA PHE A 395 -7.77 17.79 -3.39
C PHE A 395 -9.31 17.71 -3.59
N VAL A 396 -10.09 17.82 -2.51
CA VAL A 396 -11.57 17.88 -2.60
C VAL A 396 -12.05 18.97 -3.55
N PRO A 397 -11.46 20.20 -3.57
CA PRO A 397 -11.83 21.21 -4.58
C PRO A 397 -11.70 20.70 -6.01
N THR A 398 -10.63 19.96 -6.34
CA THR A 398 -10.39 19.39 -7.67
C THR A 398 -11.41 18.28 -8.01
N LEU A 399 -11.95 17.55 -7.02
CA LEU A 399 -13.01 16.57 -7.27
C LEU A 399 -14.32 17.24 -7.72
N ARG A 400 -14.58 18.46 -7.25
CA ARG A 400 -15.78 19.24 -7.61
C ARG A 400 -15.58 20.03 -8.90
N ASP A 401 -14.39 20.60 -9.06
CA ASP A 401 -13.95 21.30 -10.26
C ASP A 401 -12.60 20.73 -10.73
N PRO A 402 -12.57 19.83 -11.72
CA PRO A 402 -11.36 19.19 -12.21
C PRO A 402 -10.30 20.14 -12.77
N ALA A 403 -10.64 21.40 -13.07
CA ALA A 403 -9.70 22.44 -13.46
C ALA A 403 -9.04 23.15 -12.27
N ALA A 404 -9.61 23.03 -11.06
CA ALA A 404 -9.03 23.64 -9.87
C ALA A 404 -7.68 22.96 -9.52
N PRO A 405 -6.59 23.75 -9.35
CA PRO A 405 -5.29 23.19 -9.04
C PRO A 405 -5.22 22.76 -7.58
N THR A 406 -4.63 21.59 -7.31
CA THR A 406 -4.28 21.18 -5.93
C THR A 406 -2.98 21.82 -5.49
N LYS A 407 -1.95 21.72 -6.33
CA LYS A 407 -0.58 22.21 -6.10
C LYS A 407 0.16 22.41 -7.42
N ASP A 408 1.30 23.08 -7.36
CA ASP A 408 2.14 23.37 -8.53
C ASP A 408 3.29 22.37 -8.73
N HIS A 409 3.51 21.46 -7.77
CA HIS A 409 4.52 20.40 -7.86
C HIS A 409 4.22 19.21 -6.97
N ALA A 410 4.83 18.06 -7.30
CA ALA A 410 4.87 16.85 -6.49
C ALA A 410 6.31 16.55 -6.07
N ILE A 411 6.48 15.92 -4.90
CA ILE A 411 7.79 15.55 -4.33
C ILE A 411 7.92 14.03 -4.33
N HIS A 412 9.05 13.56 -4.86
CA HIS A 412 9.43 12.15 -4.87
C HIS A 412 10.87 12.01 -4.39
N VAL A 413 11.21 10.86 -3.80
CA VAL A 413 12.58 10.57 -3.36
C VAL A 413 12.98 9.16 -3.75
N TYR A 414 14.29 8.97 -4.00
CA TYR A 414 14.85 7.63 -4.12
C TYR A 414 16.29 7.58 -3.60
N PRO A 415 16.66 6.61 -2.72
CA PRO A 415 18.03 6.42 -2.28
C PRO A 415 18.84 5.62 -3.30
N ARG A 416 20.15 5.88 -3.37
CA ARG A 416 21.13 5.15 -4.16
C ARG A 416 22.42 4.96 -3.37
N ASN A 417 23.22 4.01 -3.83
CA ASN A 417 24.63 3.91 -3.43
C ASN A 417 25.48 4.36 -4.62
N ALA A 418 26.03 5.58 -4.55
CA ALA A 418 26.80 6.16 -5.63
C ALA A 418 28.24 5.66 -5.57
N PRO A 419 28.82 5.16 -6.68
CA PRO A 419 30.21 4.70 -6.74
C PRO A 419 31.20 5.77 -6.23
N GLY A 420 32.09 5.40 -5.31
CA GLY A 420 33.07 6.31 -4.71
C GLY A 420 32.51 7.35 -3.74
N LYS A 421 31.18 7.52 -3.65
CA LYS A 421 30.53 8.49 -2.77
C LYS A 421 29.77 7.85 -1.62
N GLY A 422 29.34 6.59 -1.77
CA GLY A 422 28.49 5.89 -0.80
C GLY A 422 27.01 6.30 -0.90
N PRO A 423 26.23 6.21 0.21
CA PRO A 423 24.80 6.48 0.20
C PRO A 423 24.46 7.92 -0.18
N VAL A 424 23.61 8.08 -1.18
CA VAL A 424 23.05 9.37 -1.62
C VAL A 424 21.52 9.25 -1.72
N ILE A 425 20.84 10.36 -1.64
CA ILE A 425 19.39 10.43 -1.87
C ILE A 425 19.09 11.39 -3.03
N GLY A 426 18.27 10.94 -3.96
CA GLY A 426 17.72 11.76 -5.03
C GLY A 426 16.39 12.34 -4.60
N ARG A 427 16.35 13.64 -4.29
CA ARG A 427 15.10 14.37 -4.05
C ARG A 427 14.63 14.93 -5.38
N ALA A 428 13.44 14.53 -5.79
CA ALA A 428 12.86 14.96 -7.05
C ALA A 428 11.69 15.93 -6.80
N ILE A 429 11.62 16.97 -7.62
CA ILE A 429 10.46 17.85 -7.75
C ILE A 429 9.89 17.73 -9.17
N ARG A 430 8.60 17.44 -9.28
CA ARG A 430 7.86 17.28 -10.53
C ARG A 430 6.82 18.39 -10.64
N THR A 431 7.03 19.34 -11.53
CA THR A 431 6.05 20.37 -11.92
C THR A 431 5.18 19.87 -13.08
N GLU A 432 4.32 20.69 -13.62
CA GLU A 432 3.54 20.33 -14.82
C GLU A 432 4.41 19.93 -16.01
N ARG A 433 5.52 20.62 -16.23
CA ARG A 433 6.41 20.44 -17.36
C ARG A 433 7.71 19.71 -17.04
N HIS A 434 8.34 20.02 -15.90
CA HIS A 434 9.70 19.58 -15.62
C HIS A 434 9.78 18.65 -14.43
N ARG A 435 10.82 17.80 -14.44
CA ARG A 435 11.32 17.10 -13.27
C ARG A 435 12.78 17.47 -13.04
N LEU A 436 13.09 17.91 -11.84
CA LEU A 436 14.46 18.04 -11.34
C LEU A 436 14.71 16.96 -10.30
N VAL A 437 15.87 16.30 -10.35
CA VAL A 437 16.37 15.42 -9.28
C VAL A 437 17.69 15.99 -8.74
N GLU A 438 17.76 16.16 -7.43
CA GLU A 438 18.95 16.58 -6.70
C GLU A 438 19.52 15.39 -5.93
N TRP A 439 20.67 14.86 -6.38
CA TRP A 439 21.37 13.74 -5.79
C TRP A 439 22.48 14.21 -4.88
N LYS A 440 22.39 13.96 -3.58
CA LYS A 440 23.44 14.27 -2.62
C LYS A 440 23.40 13.35 -1.40
N LYS A 441 24.48 13.34 -0.61
CA LYS A 441 24.42 12.73 0.71
C LYS A 441 23.52 13.55 1.63
N ILE A 442 22.86 12.88 2.56
CA ILE A 442 22.05 13.55 3.58
C ILE A 442 22.97 14.42 4.46
N GLY A 443 22.56 15.68 4.67
CA GLY A 443 23.32 16.66 5.46
C GLY A 443 24.40 17.41 4.70
N GLU A 444 24.78 16.99 3.48
CA GLU A 444 25.74 17.71 2.66
C GLU A 444 25.15 19.00 2.06
N PRO A 445 25.97 20.02 1.78
CA PRO A 445 25.51 21.24 1.12
C PRO A 445 24.90 20.95 -0.25
N THR A 446 23.90 21.72 -0.65
CA THR A 446 23.24 21.56 -1.97
C THR A 446 24.17 21.83 -3.15
N ALA A 447 25.29 22.53 -2.94
CA ALA A 447 26.30 22.76 -3.98
C ALA A 447 27.05 21.46 -4.39
N THR A 448 27.03 20.41 -3.57
CA THR A 448 27.66 19.11 -3.88
C THR A 448 26.77 18.19 -4.71
N ALA A 449 25.53 18.59 -4.96
CA ALA A 449 24.56 17.74 -5.62
C ALA A 449 24.87 17.53 -7.12
N GLU A 450 24.72 16.29 -7.58
CA GLU A 450 24.56 15.97 -9.00
C GLU A 450 23.09 16.14 -9.38
N LEU A 451 22.84 16.64 -10.59
CA LEU A 451 21.52 17.07 -11.01
C LEU A 451 21.06 16.33 -12.25
N GLU A 452 19.75 16.01 -12.28
CA GLU A 452 19.05 15.63 -13.49
C GLU A 452 17.88 16.59 -13.71
N LEU A 453 17.66 17.02 -14.96
CA LEU A 453 16.53 17.81 -15.37
C LEU A 453 15.91 17.21 -16.63
N TYR A 454 14.59 17.00 -16.61
CA TYR A 454 13.81 16.51 -17.75
C TYR A 454 12.65 17.44 -18.05
N ASP A 455 12.32 17.62 -19.36
CA ASP A 455 11.24 18.45 -19.87
C ASP A 455 10.22 17.59 -20.61
N TYR A 456 9.08 17.29 -20.00
CA TYR A 456 8.07 16.37 -20.53
C TYR A 456 7.23 16.94 -21.67
N GLU A 457 7.31 18.24 -21.94
CA GLU A 457 6.70 18.84 -23.12
C GLU A 457 7.56 18.56 -24.37
N ALA A 458 8.87 18.64 -24.22
CA ALA A 458 9.83 18.42 -25.31
C ALA A 458 10.23 16.93 -25.46
N ASP A 459 10.38 16.22 -24.33
CA ASP A 459 10.85 14.84 -24.28
C ASP A 459 10.14 14.03 -23.19
N PRO A 460 8.98 13.43 -23.47
CA PRO A 460 8.22 12.65 -22.50
C PRO A 460 8.90 11.33 -22.10
N LEU A 461 9.98 10.92 -22.79
CA LEU A 461 10.70 9.68 -22.51
C LEU A 461 11.97 9.86 -21.67
N GLU A 462 12.30 11.09 -21.27
CA GLU A 462 13.48 11.36 -20.44
C GLU A 462 14.79 10.89 -21.11
N ARG A 463 14.96 11.15 -22.44
CA ARG A 463 16.14 10.69 -23.20
C ARG A 463 17.43 11.38 -22.77
N LYS A 464 17.35 12.66 -22.36
CA LYS A 464 18.51 13.50 -22.12
C LYS A 464 18.38 14.35 -20.86
N ASN A 465 19.38 14.30 -20.03
CA ASN A 465 19.52 15.21 -18.90
C ASN A 465 19.85 16.64 -19.37
N LEU A 466 18.98 17.59 -19.05
CA LEU A 466 19.08 18.99 -19.47
C LEU A 466 19.68 19.90 -18.39
N ALA A 467 20.10 19.38 -17.24
CA ALA A 467 20.53 20.18 -16.10
C ALA A 467 21.68 21.15 -16.44
N ALA A 468 22.64 20.71 -17.26
CA ALA A 468 23.76 21.57 -17.67
C ALA A 468 23.35 22.64 -18.70
N SER A 469 22.32 22.39 -19.53
CA SER A 469 21.90 23.28 -20.61
C SER A 469 20.80 24.26 -20.21
N GLN A 470 20.12 24.02 -19.06
CA GLN A 470 19.01 24.86 -18.57
C GLN A 470 19.19 25.31 -17.12
N PRO A 471 20.28 26.04 -16.79
CA PRO A 471 20.60 26.41 -15.41
C PRO A 471 19.54 27.29 -14.74
N GLU A 472 18.81 28.12 -15.49
CA GLU A 472 17.73 28.95 -14.95
C GLU A 472 16.54 28.11 -14.48
N VAL A 473 16.16 27.09 -15.24
CA VAL A 473 15.11 26.14 -14.84
C VAL A 473 15.53 25.37 -13.60
N VAL A 474 16.77 24.90 -13.56
CA VAL A 474 17.37 24.25 -12.40
C VAL A 474 17.27 25.16 -11.17
N ALA A 475 17.69 26.42 -11.26
CA ALA A 475 17.67 27.37 -10.14
C ALA A 475 16.24 27.58 -9.60
N LYS A 476 15.25 27.75 -10.51
CA LYS A 476 13.84 27.89 -10.17
C LYS A 476 13.31 26.66 -9.41
N LEU A 477 13.59 25.46 -9.92
CA LEU A 477 13.07 24.22 -9.32
C LEU A 477 13.77 23.90 -8.00
N ARG A 478 15.06 24.20 -7.86
CA ARG A 478 15.78 24.08 -6.58
C ARG A 478 15.22 25.04 -5.52
N ALA A 479 14.85 26.25 -5.91
CA ALA A 479 14.20 27.21 -5.01
C ALA A 479 12.82 26.70 -4.50
N LEU A 480 12.07 25.96 -5.33
CA LEU A 480 10.84 25.28 -4.91
C LEU A 480 11.15 24.07 -4.01
N LEU A 481 12.11 23.23 -4.37
CA LEU A 481 12.50 22.07 -3.61
C LEU A 481 13.03 22.43 -2.21
N ALA A 482 13.70 23.58 -2.07
CA ALA A 482 14.20 24.09 -0.79
C ALA A 482 13.10 24.48 0.21
N LYS A 483 11.85 24.65 -0.25
CA LYS A 483 10.70 24.87 0.64
C LYS A 483 10.24 23.60 1.36
N HIS A 484 10.72 22.44 0.93
CA HIS A 484 10.41 21.15 1.52
C HIS A 484 11.54 20.69 2.46
N PRO A 485 11.21 19.98 3.55
CA PRO A 485 12.20 19.45 4.47
C PRO A 485 13.26 18.60 3.75
N GLU A 486 14.49 18.68 4.21
CA GLU A 486 15.56 17.76 3.81
C GLU A 486 15.21 16.33 4.20
N ALA A 487 15.78 15.36 3.47
CA ALA A 487 15.61 13.96 3.77
C ALA A 487 16.26 13.61 5.11
N LYS A 488 15.51 12.95 5.99
CA LYS A 488 16.06 12.38 7.21
C LYS A 488 16.88 11.13 6.88
N PRO A 489 17.88 10.79 7.69
CA PRO A 489 18.58 9.50 7.58
C PRO A 489 17.60 8.32 7.68
N GLN A 490 17.95 7.21 6.99
CA GLN A 490 17.20 5.95 7.14
C GLN A 490 17.22 5.53 8.61
N ILE A 491 16.05 5.25 9.17
CA ILE A 491 15.91 4.70 10.51
C ILE A 491 16.41 3.26 10.53
N SER A 492 17.31 2.96 11.48
CA SER A 492 17.85 1.62 11.63
C SER A 492 16.78 0.59 12.00
N ASN A 493 16.81 -0.57 11.33
CA ASN A 493 16.03 -1.74 11.72
C ASN A 493 16.58 -2.47 12.96
N ALA A 494 17.76 -2.12 13.45
CA ALA A 494 18.23 -2.63 14.72
C ALA A 494 17.19 -2.36 15.80
N ALA A 495 16.86 -3.35 16.60
CA ALA A 495 15.97 -3.16 17.74
C ALA A 495 16.49 -1.95 18.54
N PRO A 496 15.62 -1.01 18.98
CA PRO A 496 16.07 0.00 19.93
C PRO A 496 16.76 -0.73 21.06
N ALA A 497 17.94 -0.25 21.49
CA ALA A 497 18.47 -0.70 22.75
C ALA A 497 17.34 -0.60 23.79
N PRO A 498 17.06 -1.61 24.59
CA PRO A 498 15.97 -1.57 25.54
C PRO A 498 16.13 -0.28 26.33
N LYS A 499 15.12 0.62 26.23
CA LYS A 499 15.06 1.76 27.14
C LYS A 499 15.07 1.19 28.55
N PRO A 500 15.92 1.68 29.45
CA PRO A 500 15.79 1.34 30.85
C PRO A 500 14.41 1.79 31.29
N ALA A 501 13.62 0.87 31.82
CA ALA A 501 12.33 1.08 32.44
C ALA A 501 11.16 1.49 31.50
N ASP A 502 10.55 0.48 30.91
CA ASP A 502 9.14 0.13 30.99
C ASP A 502 9.05 -1.38 30.76
N ALA A 503 9.84 -2.11 31.52
CA ALA A 503 9.62 -3.54 31.71
C ALA A 503 8.21 -3.64 32.30
N LYS A 504 7.24 -4.18 31.53
CA LYS A 504 6.05 -4.77 32.16
C LYS A 504 6.58 -5.55 33.37
N PRO A 505 6.04 -5.36 34.56
CA PRO A 505 6.51 -6.11 35.71
C PRO A 505 6.57 -7.58 35.27
N LYS A 506 7.73 -8.23 35.44
CA LYS A 506 7.87 -9.66 35.14
C LYS A 506 6.70 -10.30 35.86
N GLN A 507 5.79 -10.93 35.13
CA GLN A 507 4.66 -11.62 35.74
C GLN A 507 5.27 -12.59 36.75
N ASP A 508 4.96 -12.37 38.01
CA ASP A 508 5.41 -13.26 39.07
C ASP A 508 4.73 -14.60 38.83
N ARG A 509 5.49 -15.53 38.29
CA ARG A 509 4.98 -16.85 37.92
C ARG A 509 4.59 -17.68 39.16
N ASN A 510 5.16 -17.35 40.32
CA ASN A 510 4.70 -17.94 41.59
C ASN A 510 3.31 -17.42 41.95
N ALA A 511 3.08 -16.11 41.87
CA ALA A 511 1.75 -15.54 42.08
C ALA A 511 0.72 -16.05 41.04
N MET A 512 1.15 -16.29 39.80
CA MET A 512 0.30 -16.91 38.77
C MET A 512 -0.03 -18.37 39.10
N PHE A 513 0.90 -19.12 39.61
CA PHE A 513 0.68 -20.49 40.09
C PHE A 513 -0.36 -20.48 41.21
N ASP A 514 -0.13 -19.68 42.27
CA ASP A 514 -1.04 -19.57 43.42
C ASP A 514 -2.46 -19.15 43.01
N SER A 515 -2.60 -18.27 42.01
CA SER A 515 -3.91 -17.86 41.53
C SER A 515 -4.67 -18.96 40.77
N ARG A 516 -3.97 -19.94 40.22
CA ARG A 516 -4.51 -21.05 39.42
C ARG A 516 -4.74 -22.31 40.25
N ASP A 517 -3.94 -22.55 41.25
CA ASP A 517 -4.10 -23.62 42.20
C ASP A 517 -5.31 -23.35 43.12
N LYS A 518 -6.48 -23.76 42.61
CA LYS A 518 -7.78 -23.47 43.27
C LYS A 518 -8.04 -24.33 44.49
N ASN A 519 -7.55 -25.55 44.46
CA ASN A 519 -7.72 -26.50 45.55
C ASN A 519 -6.59 -26.40 46.59
N GLN A 520 -5.55 -25.58 46.31
CA GLN A 520 -4.39 -25.34 47.20
C GLN A 520 -3.59 -26.60 47.54
N ASP A 521 -3.54 -27.57 46.61
CA ASP A 521 -2.79 -28.80 46.78
C ASP A 521 -1.30 -28.69 46.38
N GLY A 522 -0.88 -27.53 45.91
CA GLY A 522 0.50 -27.24 45.49
C GLY A 522 0.84 -27.76 44.09
N LYS A 523 -0.15 -28.17 43.31
CA LYS A 523 -0.03 -28.61 41.92
C LYS A 523 -1.08 -27.93 41.06
N LEU A 524 -0.88 -27.91 39.73
CA LEU A 524 -1.91 -27.51 38.80
C LEU A 524 -2.36 -28.71 37.97
N SER A 525 -3.60 -29.11 38.17
CA SER A 525 -4.25 -30.05 37.26
C SER A 525 -4.36 -29.42 35.86
N ARG A 526 -4.58 -30.26 34.84
CA ARG A 526 -4.80 -29.76 33.47
C ARG A 526 -6.00 -28.81 33.40
N GLU A 527 -7.04 -29.03 34.15
CA GLU A 527 -8.22 -28.16 34.22
C GLU A 527 -7.87 -26.79 34.82
N GLU A 528 -7.12 -26.74 35.90
CA GLU A 528 -6.66 -25.52 36.56
C GLU A 528 -5.68 -24.74 35.66
N PHE A 529 -4.81 -25.44 34.94
CA PHE A 529 -3.91 -24.80 33.95
C PHE A 529 -4.68 -24.16 32.78
N LEU A 530 -5.75 -24.81 32.31
CA LEU A 530 -6.57 -24.32 31.18
C LEU A 530 -7.59 -23.26 31.62
N ALA A 531 -7.95 -23.20 32.88
CA ALA A 531 -8.92 -22.24 33.41
C ALA A 531 -8.45 -20.80 33.14
N ASN A 532 -9.35 -19.98 32.60
CA ASN A 532 -9.10 -18.55 32.28
C ASN A 532 -7.98 -18.28 31.26
N GLN A 533 -7.67 -19.23 30.39
CA GLN A 533 -6.76 -19.00 29.26
C GLN A 533 -7.50 -18.27 28.11
N PRO A 534 -6.87 -17.27 27.50
CA PRO A 534 -7.46 -16.55 26.36
C PRO A 534 -7.73 -17.45 25.14
N ASP A 535 -6.96 -18.52 24.99
CA ASP A 535 -7.05 -19.52 23.92
C ASP A 535 -6.83 -20.92 24.55
N PRO A 536 -7.92 -21.63 24.89
CA PRO A 536 -7.85 -22.95 25.54
C PRO A 536 -7.17 -24.02 24.66
N ASP A 537 -7.33 -23.96 23.33
CA ASP A 537 -6.76 -24.95 22.42
C ASP A 537 -5.24 -24.83 22.35
N GLN A 538 -4.72 -23.61 22.21
CA GLN A 538 -3.29 -23.34 22.30
C GLN A 538 -2.72 -23.67 23.68
N ALA A 539 -3.46 -23.36 24.73
CA ALA A 539 -3.03 -23.68 26.09
C ALA A 539 -2.95 -25.20 26.30
N SER A 540 -3.91 -25.95 25.79
CA SER A 540 -3.92 -27.43 25.85
C SER A 540 -2.70 -28.03 25.13
N ALA A 541 -2.31 -27.49 23.99
CA ALA A 541 -1.12 -27.95 23.26
C ALA A 541 0.21 -27.61 23.97
N ARG A 542 0.21 -26.64 24.90
CA ARG A 542 1.38 -26.25 25.70
C ARG A 542 1.52 -27.04 26.98
N PHE A 543 0.45 -27.61 27.52
CA PHE A 543 0.49 -28.34 28.79
C PHE A 543 1.62 -29.42 28.85
N PRO A 544 1.78 -30.29 27.81
CA PRO A 544 2.87 -31.28 27.81
C PRO A 544 4.28 -30.69 27.78
N GLN A 545 4.43 -29.40 27.40
CA GLN A 545 5.74 -28.73 27.41
C GLN A 545 6.12 -28.25 28.83
N PHE A 546 5.15 -28.13 29.71
CA PHE A 546 5.34 -27.76 31.08
C PHE A 546 5.45 -29.00 31.96
N ASP A 547 4.69 -30.05 31.68
CA ASP A 547 4.69 -31.35 32.35
C ASP A 547 5.92 -32.16 31.91
N THR A 548 7.06 -31.87 32.55
CA THR A 548 8.36 -32.42 32.14
C THR A 548 8.57 -33.85 32.61
N ASN A 549 7.83 -34.28 33.65
CA ASN A 549 7.89 -35.62 34.19
C ASN A 549 6.75 -36.52 33.68
N ASN A 550 5.80 -35.95 32.88
CA ASN A 550 4.63 -36.62 32.31
C ASN A 550 3.71 -37.29 33.36
N ASP A 551 3.58 -36.70 34.54
CA ASP A 551 2.68 -37.23 35.61
C ASP A 551 1.24 -36.69 35.48
N GLY A 552 0.96 -35.81 34.52
CA GLY A 552 -0.36 -35.26 34.21
C GLY A 552 -0.78 -34.07 35.05
N VAL A 553 0.10 -33.57 35.93
CA VAL A 553 -0.08 -32.35 36.72
C VAL A 553 1.18 -31.50 36.65
N LEU A 554 1.09 -30.19 36.93
CA LEU A 554 2.26 -29.32 36.95
C LEU A 554 2.64 -29.02 38.40
N SER A 555 3.81 -29.40 38.80
CA SER A 555 4.42 -28.88 40.03
C SER A 555 4.73 -27.37 39.88
N ARG A 556 4.88 -26.68 40.99
CA ARG A 556 5.28 -25.27 41.01
C ARG A 556 6.61 -25.05 40.27
N GLU A 557 7.56 -25.96 40.47
CA GLU A 557 8.85 -25.90 39.80
C GLU A 557 8.71 -26.00 38.27
N GLU A 558 7.96 -26.95 37.77
CA GLU A 558 7.68 -27.13 36.37
C GLU A 558 6.98 -25.91 35.77
N PHE A 559 5.95 -25.37 36.41
CA PHE A 559 5.24 -24.20 35.94
C PHE A 559 6.12 -22.95 35.92
N VAL A 560 6.96 -22.73 36.94
CA VAL A 560 7.80 -21.54 37.06
C VAL A 560 9.02 -21.61 36.14
N THR A 561 9.62 -22.77 35.94
CA THR A 561 10.89 -22.94 35.19
C THR A 561 10.69 -23.19 33.70
N SER A 562 9.66 -23.92 33.27
CA SER A 562 9.43 -24.35 31.89
C SER A 562 9.05 -23.24 30.91
N GLY A 563 8.94 -22.00 31.31
CA GLY A 563 8.66 -20.87 30.41
C GLY A 563 9.86 -19.99 30.10
N LYS A 564 11.06 -20.37 30.49
CA LYS A 564 12.29 -19.67 30.05
C LYS A 564 12.71 -20.29 28.74
N GLY A 565 12.25 -19.69 27.62
CA GLY A 565 12.60 -20.10 26.27
C GLY A 565 14.11 -20.28 26.11
N LYS A 566 14.49 -21.38 25.45
CA LYS A 566 15.81 -21.57 24.86
C LYS A 566 16.02 -20.62 23.70
#